data_2cf172ce29078a6ca38ed7799e1d5c7f
#
_entry.id   2cf172ce29078a6ca38ed7799e1d5c7f
#
_cell.length_a   1.000
_cell.length_b   1.000
_cell.length_c   1.000
_cell.angle_alpha   90.00
_cell.angle_beta   90.00
_cell.angle_gamma   90.00
#
_symmetry.space_group_name_H-M   'P 1'
#
loop_
_entity.id
_entity.type
_entity.pdbx_description
1 polymer ?
#
loop_
_entity_poly.entity_id
_entity_poly.type
_entity_poly.pdbx_seq_one_letter_code
_entity_poly.pdbx_strand_id
1 'polypeptide(L)'
;MMTAVAKARACASATTSSTVTSRAGARRARMSAPRGHGARGARRASAGASAAASGERVTIANDPGKEDIVVTEETRFEAVIGIETHVQLNSKTKAFCRCAYEYGVEPNTRVCPVCMGHPGTLPVLNSAVVKKGIMIGTALGTKIRRSSKFDRKQYFYPDLPKGYQISQFEEPLCHDGSIDVVLPVEDGGEVKRVGITRAHLEEDAGKLTHAKGEDGKKYSYADYNRAGVALLEIVTEPDLRTGREVAAYGAELRRIVRFLDACDGDMSKGSMRNDVNVSIRPVGRETFGTKVEVKNMNSFNAMARAIDYEIARQEELIRSGRGDEIVQETRTWDEGAQKTVTMRKKEGLADYRYFPEPDLPRMNLSEKFISDVVASMPELPSAIRARYASLGLPQADVQVLVEDKELVSYFDRALDSPAKPSAKQVANWLTGDIMAHLKNAKLDISQLPLGAEDLGEFCAMIDSGEISGKIGKDLLPELLQRGGSAKKLVADRGLSQISDPAEIEALVDGVLDANPGQLEQYRAGKTKLKGFFVGACLKASGGRANPTLVDTILVAKLDHASTT
;
A
#
# COMPACT_ATOMS: atom_id res chain seq x y z
N MET A 1 27.99 38.39 -6.01
CA MET A 1 29.17 38.76 -5.21
C MET A 1 29.65 37.55 -4.45
N MET A 2 30.78 37.08 -4.90
CA MET A 2 31.87 36.35 -4.32
C MET A 2 31.62 35.06 -3.53
N THR A 3 31.93 34.01 -4.22
CA THR A 3 32.34 32.66 -3.86
C THR A 3 33.49 32.62 -2.86
N ALA A 4 33.36 31.80 -1.82
CA ALA A 4 34.47 31.32 -1.03
C ALA A 4 34.40 29.80 -0.89
N VAL A 5 35.18 29.12 -1.73
CA VAL A 5 35.48 27.67 -1.65
C VAL A 5 36.63 27.48 -0.68
N ALA A 6 36.38 26.87 0.49
CA ALA A 6 37.44 26.47 1.40
C ALA A 6 37.99 25.09 0.97
N LYS A 7 39.20 25.06 0.45
CA LYS A 7 40.00 23.86 0.21
C LYS A 7 40.64 23.39 1.53
N ALA A 8 40.25 22.25 2.06
CA ALA A 8 40.98 21.55 3.09
C ALA A 8 42.09 20.71 2.41
N ARG A 9 43.34 21.09 2.63
CA ARG A 9 44.52 20.33 2.27
C ARG A 9 44.77 19.20 3.29
N ALA A 10 44.84 17.97 2.79
CA ALA A 10 45.30 16.84 3.56
C ALA A 10 46.85 16.91 3.70
N CYS A 11 47.31 16.81 4.94
CA CYS A 11 48.73 16.67 5.28
C CYS A 11 49.09 15.20 5.22
N ALA A 12 49.98 14.82 4.29
CA ALA A 12 50.56 13.49 4.21
C ALA A 12 51.83 13.50 5.06
N SER A 13 51.93 12.64 6.06
CA SER A 13 53.19 12.28 6.70
C SER A 13 53.58 10.85 6.31
N ALA A 14 54.73 10.77 5.65
CA ALA A 14 55.40 9.53 5.31
C ALA A 14 56.05 8.94 6.56
N THR A 15 55.89 7.65 6.76
CA THR A 15 56.82 6.86 7.58
C THR A 15 57.15 5.55 6.91
N THR A 16 58.43 5.33 6.90
CA THR A 16 59.29 4.35 6.25
C THR A 16 59.01 2.90 6.60
N SER A 17 59.22 2.06 5.57
CA SER A 17 59.25 0.61 5.60
C SER A 17 60.39 0.05 6.46
N SER A 18 60.15 -1.06 7.14
CA SER A 18 61.16 -2.04 7.49
C SER A 18 60.65 -3.45 7.18
N THR A 19 61.28 -4.02 6.20
CA THR A 19 61.23 -5.44 5.80
C THR A 19 61.89 -6.31 6.83
N VAL A 20 61.21 -7.35 7.29
CA VAL A 20 61.86 -8.52 7.90
C VAL A 20 61.39 -9.77 7.17
N THR A 21 62.33 -10.37 6.48
CA THR A 21 62.27 -11.72 5.89
C THR A 21 62.58 -12.76 6.95
N SER A 22 61.80 -13.81 7.07
CA SER A 22 62.28 -15.11 7.56
C SER A 22 61.65 -16.26 6.78
N ARG A 23 62.59 -17.03 6.21
CA ARG A 23 62.39 -18.32 5.51
C ARG A 23 62.21 -19.47 6.50
N ALA A 24 61.71 -20.55 5.98
CA ALA A 24 61.80 -21.98 6.30
C ALA A 24 60.47 -22.53 6.82
N GLY A 25 59.97 -23.66 6.41
CA GLY A 25 60.55 -24.76 5.62
C GLY A 25 59.49 -25.84 5.48
N ALA A 26 59.54 -26.48 4.35
CA ALA A 26 58.66 -27.57 3.94
C ALA A 26 58.85 -28.85 4.77
N ARG A 27 57.80 -29.61 5.03
CA ARG A 27 57.87 -31.09 5.07
C ARG A 27 56.55 -31.72 4.63
N ARG A 28 56.65 -32.46 3.54
CA ARG A 28 55.68 -33.46 3.08
C ARG A 28 55.77 -34.69 3.99
N ALA A 29 54.65 -35.28 4.32
CA ALA A 29 54.54 -36.70 4.67
C ALA A 29 53.35 -37.32 3.93
N ARG A 30 53.67 -38.23 3.04
CA ARG A 30 52.76 -39.22 2.45
C ARG A 30 52.79 -40.44 3.36
N MET A 31 51.62 -41.09 3.59
CA MET A 31 51.47 -42.53 3.80
C MET A 31 49.98 -42.87 3.59
N SER A 32 49.64 -43.54 2.53
CA SER A 32 49.48 -44.95 2.20
C SER A 32 48.33 -45.65 2.95
N ALA A 33 47.36 -46.08 2.10
CA ALA A 33 46.24 -46.96 2.44
C ALA A 33 46.69 -48.40 2.75
N PRO A 34 45.81 -49.22 3.31
CA PRO A 34 45.72 -50.58 2.83
C PRO A 34 44.31 -51.02 2.40
N ARG A 35 44.31 -51.86 1.37
CA ARG A 35 43.17 -52.64 0.85
C ARG A 35 42.95 -53.84 1.78
N GLY A 36 41.68 -54.23 1.92
CA GLY A 36 41.27 -55.50 2.51
C GLY A 36 40.02 -56.06 1.87
N HIS A 37 40.14 -57.25 1.31
CA HIS A 37 39.16 -58.04 0.57
C HIS A 37 38.19 -58.82 1.47
N GLY A 38 37.03 -59.23 0.93
CA GLY A 38 36.29 -60.46 1.24
C GLY A 38 34.84 -60.22 1.54
N ALA A 39 33.97 -60.67 0.88
CA ALA A 39 33.37 -61.87 0.25
C ALA A 39 31.92 -62.05 0.67
N ARG A 40 31.07 -62.08 -0.32
CA ARG A 40 29.83 -62.92 -0.57
C ARG A 40 28.99 -63.42 0.61
N GLY A 41 27.68 -63.11 0.55
CA GLY A 41 26.63 -63.84 1.24
C GLY A 41 25.22 -63.44 0.75
N ALA A 42 24.76 -64.12 -0.30
CA ALA A 42 23.38 -63.99 -0.81
C ALA A 42 22.40 -64.68 0.13
N ARG A 43 21.32 -64.06 0.52
CA ARG A 43 20.06 -64.69 0.88
C ARG A 43 18.87 -63.90 0.35
N ARG A 44 18.11 -64.52 -0.55
CA ARG A 44 16.75 -64.12 -0.96
C ARG A 44 15.80 -64.17 0.21
N ALA A 45 15.00 -63.13 0.37
CA ALA A 45 13.68 -63.23 0.99
C ALA A 45 12.73 -62.27 0.30
N SER A 46 11.65 -62.80 -0.04
CA SER A 46 10.46 -62.44 -0.79
C SER A 46 9.84 -61.06 -0.51
N ALA A 47 9.26 -60.57 -1.61
CA ALA A 47 8.43 -59.45 -1.84
C ALA A 47 7.28 -59.22 -0.87
N GLY A 48 7.18 -58.00 -0.36
CA GLY A 48 5.96 -57.35 0.07
C GLY A 48 6.00 -55.98 -0.55
N ALA A 49 5.37 -55.80 -1.71
CA ALA A 49 5.27 -54.51 -2.37
C ALA A 49 4.27 -53.62 -1.61
N SER A 50 4.80 -52.75 -0.76
CA SER A 50 4.15 -51.51 -0.40
C SER A 50 4.67 -50.48 -1.38
N ALA A 51 3.79 -49.90 -2.21
CA ALA A 51 4.10 -48.79 -3.07
C ALA A 51 4.37 -47.56 -2.16
N ALA A 52 5.62 -47.41 -1.73
CA ALA A 52 6.09 -46.17 -1.15
C ALA A 52 6.27 -45.21 -2.33
N ALA A 53 5.53 -44.10 -2.31
CA ALA A 53 5.74 -42.97 -3.21
C ALA A 53 7.23 -42.61 -3.19
N SER A 54 7.87 -42.65 -4.35
CA SER A 54 9.27 -42.27 -4.54
C SER A 54 9.41 -40.75 -4.46
N GLY A 55 9.33 -40.20 -3.26
CA GLY A 55 9.64 -38.80 -2.98
C GLY A 55 11.13 -38.64 -2.72
N GLU A 56 11.73 -37.65 -3.34
CA GLU A 56 13.10 -37.26 -3.07
C GLU A 56 13.17 -36.65 -1.66
N ARG A 57 14.11 -37.10 -0.80
CA ARG A 57 14.33 -36.48 0.51
C ARG A 57 15.11 -35.20 0.31
N VAL A 58 14.46 -34.08 0.58
CA VAL A 58 15.07 -32.76 0.51
C VAL A 58 15.18 -32.17 1.92
N THR A 59 16.40 -31.81 2.31
CA THR A 59 16.63 -31.08 3.55
C THR A 59 16.27 -29.62 3.34
N ILE A 60 15.21 -29.13 3.96
CA ILE A 60 14.88 -27.71 3.96
C ILE A 60 15.65 -27.05 5.09
N ALA A 61 16.77 -26.41 4.73
CA ALA A 61 17.60 -25.50 5.50
C ALA A 61 18.51 -26.06 6.60
N ASN A 62 19.70 -25.48 6.60
CA ASN A 62 20.82 -25.59 7.54
C ASN A 62 20.50 -25.11 8.97
N ASP A 63 19.53 -25.71 9.64
CA ASP A 63 19.30 -25.50 11.07
C ASP A 63 19.50 -26.83 11.78
N PRO A 64 20.48 -26.96 12.68
CA PRO A 64 20.70 -28.20 13.42
C PRO A 64 19.49 -28.49 14.30
N GLY A 65 18.66 -29.41 13.88
CA GLY A 65 17.42 -29.83 14.57
C GLY A 65 16.16 -29.84 13.68
N LYS A 66 16.25 -29.47 12.41
CA LYS A 66 15.12 -29.56 11.46
C LYS A 66 15.05 -30.96 10.85
N GLU A 67 13.88 -31.56 10.91
CA GLU A 67 13.62 -32.85 10.31
C GLU A 67 13.67 -32.77 8.78
N ASP A 68 14.24 -33.81 8.15
CA ASP A 68 14.19 -33.98 6.69
C ASP A 68 12.73 -34.08 6.22
N ILE A 69 12.38 -33.28 5.22
CA ILE A 69 11.06 -33.33 4.62
C ILE A 69 11.13 -34.15 3.37
N VAL A 70 10.23 -35.13 3.24
CA VAL A 70 10.01 -35.83 1.96
C VAL A 70 9.10 -34.95 1.11
N VAL A 71 9.65 -34.38 0.06
CA VAL A 71 8.90 -33.58 -0.92
C VAL A 71 8.48 -34.50 -2.07
N THR A 72 7.19 -34.51 -2.37
CA THR A 72 6.60 -35.22 -3.51
C THR A 72 6.01 -34.19 -4.47
N GLU A 73 5.59 -34.61 -5.66
CA GLU A 73 4.84 -33.75 -6.59
C GLU A 73 3.53 -33.22 -5.99
N GLU A 74 2.93 -33.98 -5.06
CA GLU A 74 1.69 -33.62 -4.36
C GLU A 74 1.90 -32.66 -3.18
N THR A 75 3.15 -32.43 -2.76
CA THR A 75 3.45 -31.53 -1.63
C THR A 75 3.04 -30.11 -1.98
N ARG A 76 2.09 -29.55 -1.20
CA ARG A 76 1.68 -28.14 -1.31
C ARG A 76 2.51 -27.30 -0.35
N PHE A 77 2.97 -26.17 -0.82
CA PHE A 77 3.66 -25.18 0.01
C PHE A 77 2.75 -24.00 0.32
N GLU A 78 2.97 -23.41 1.48
CA GLU A 78 2.41 -22.10 1.84
C GLU A 78 3.55 -21.14 2.16
N ALA A 79 3.37 -19.88 1.76
CA ALA A 79 4.29 -18.82 2.16
C ALA A 79 3.98 -18.35 3.58
N VAL A 80 5.02 -17.93 4.29
CA VAL A 80 4.96 -17.30 5.60
C VAL A 80 5.67 -15.96 5.49
N ILE A 81 4.89 -14.87 5.58
CA ILE A 81 5.37 -13.55 5.21
C ILE A 81 5.08 -12.56 6.34
N GLY A 82 6.13 -11.88 6.81
CA GLY A 82 6.04 -10.75 7.73
C GLY A 82 6.65 -9.50 7.11
N ILE A 83 6.20 -8.33 7.53
CA ILE A 83 6.62 -7.04 6.98
C ILE A 83 7.14 -6.14 8.10
N GLU A 84 8.24 -5.45 7.81
CA GLU A 84 8.75 -4.34 8.58
C GLU A 84 8.52 -3.06 7.76
N THR A 85 7.69 -2.15 8.27
CA THR A 85 7.38 -0.89 7.59
C THR A 85 7.93 0.28 8.36
N HIS A 86 8.78 1.10 7.72
CA HIS A 86 9.27 2.36 8.25
C HIS A 86 8.44 3.51 7.68
N VAL A 87 7.84 4.29 8.57
CA VAL A 87 7.01 5.45 8.24
C VAL A 87 7.71 6.72 8.75
N GLN A 88 8.10 7.63 7.86
CA GLN A 88 8.59 8.94 8.26
C GLN A 88 7.43 9.77 8.82
N LEU A 89 7.53 10.14 10.08
CA LEU A 89 6.48 10.91 10.73
C LEU A 89 6.56 12.39 10.34
N ASN A 90 5.48 12.88 9.75
CA ASN A 90 5.35 14.28 9.37
C ASN A 90 5.31 15.18 10.62
N SER A 91 6.42 15.86 10.90
CA SER A 91 6.56 16.79 12.03
C SER A 91 7.34 18.02 11.59
N LYS A 92 7.08 19.17 12.24
CA LYS A 92 7.77 20.43 11.89
C LYS A 92 9.27 20.37 12.10
N THR A 93 9.74 19.53 13.02
CA THR A 93 11.14 19.33 13.34
C THR A 93 11.47 17.86 13.48
N LYS A 94 12.75 17.51 13.38
CA LYS A 94 13.25 16.14 13.54
C LYS A 94 12.90 15.55 14.91
N ALA A 95 13.18 14.26 15.09
CA ALA A 95 12.81 13.53 16.31
C ALA A 95 13.45 14.08 17.59
N PHE A 96 14.71 14.51 17.52
CA PHE A 96 15.51 14.85 18.69
C PHE A 96 16.19 16.23 18.61
N CYS A 97 15.87 17.06 17.60
CA CYS A 97 16.40 18.41 17.45
C CYS A 97 15.40 19.35 16.78
N ARG A 98 15.76 20.64 16.67
CA ARG A 98 14.89 21.68 16.09
C ARG A 98 15.02 21.86 14.58
N CYS A 99 15.86 21.08 13.89
CA CYS A 99 15.98 21.17 12.43
C CYS A 99 14.67 20.77 11.77
N ALA A 100 14.23 21.58 10.81
CA ALA A 100 13.17 21.18 9.91
C ALA A 100 13.67 20.06 8.97
N TYR A 101 12.75 19.24 8.49
CA TYR A 101 13.01 18.32 7.39
C TYR A 101 12.13 18.70 6.21
N GLU A 102 12.73 18.73 5.03
CA GLU A 102 12.09 18.99 3.76
C GLU A 102 12.77 18.16 2.68
N TYR A 103 11.99 17.46 1.89
CA TYR A 103 12.52 16.59 0.82
C TYR A 103 13.02 17.41 -0.37
N GLY A 104 14.20 17.06 -0.91
CA GLY A 104 14.72 17.64 -2.14
C GLY A 104 15.42 19.00 -1.99
N VAL A 105 15.60 19.50 -0.79
CA VAL A 105 16.41 20.71 -0.56
C VAL A 105 17.91 20.42 -0.67
N GLU A 106 18.70 21.48 -0.82
CA GLU A 106 20.17 21.43 -0.92
C GLU A 106 20.76 20.54 0.18
N PRO A 107 21.65 19.59 -0.16
CA PRO A 107 22.25 18.66 0.79
C PRO A 107 22.95 19.37 1.96
N ASN A 108 22.79 18.81 3.16
CA ASN A 108 23.44 19.30 4.40
C ASN A 108 23.07 20.73 4.82
N THR A 109 21.90 21.25 4.38
CA THR A 109 21.40 22.59 4.78
C THR A 109 20.40 22.54 5.93
N ARG A 110 19.90 21.36 6.29
CA ARG A 110 18.94 21.12 7.38
C ARG A 110 19.57 20.28 8.50
N VAL A 111 20.72 20.73 8.99
CA VAL A 111 21.53 20.01 10.00
C VAL A 111 21.91 20.92 11.16
N CYS A 112 22.15 20.34 12.32
CA CYS A 112 22.68 21.02 13.50
C CYS A 112 23.64 20.08 14.26
N PRO A 113 24.40 20.56 15.25
CA PRO A 113 25.31 19.71 16.01
C PRO A 113 24.68 18.46 16.61
N VAL A 114 23.39 18.51 17.01
CA VAL A 114 22.67 17.35 17.58
C VAL A 114 22.49 16.24 16.53
N CYS A 115 21.86 16.53 15.38
CA CYS A 115 21.62 15.50 14.37
C CYS A 115 22.92 15.09 13.62
N MET A 116 23.99 15.91 13.73
CA MET A 116 25.33 15.57 13.24
C MET A 116 26.16 14.76 14.25
N GLY A 117 25.63 14.53 15.47
CA GLY A 117 26.30 13.73 16.48
C GLY A 117 27.57 14.37 17.04
N HIS A 118 27.64 15.71 17.11
CA HIS A 118 28.82 16.38 17.67
C HIS A 118 28.98 16.09 19.16
N PRO A 119 30.19 15.94 19.67
CA PRO A 119 30.44 15.70 21.09
C PRO A 119 29.80 16.74 21.98
N GLY A 120 29.18 16.31 23.08
CA GLY A 120 28.56 17.18 24.07
C GLY A 120 27.15 17.71 23.73
N THR A 121 26.58 17.28 22.59
CA THR A 121 25.19 17.64 22.25
C THR A 121 24.22 16.57 22.76
N LEU A 122 23.05 17.00 23.26
CA LEU A 122 22.04 16.14 23.85
C LEU A 122 20.76 16.13 23.00
N PRO A 123 20.15 14.95 22.78
CA PRO A 123 18.86 14.82 22.10
C PRO A 123 17.72 15.34 22.98
N VAL A 124 16.67 15.90 22.37
CA VAL A 124 15.42 16.29 23.06
C VAL A 124 14.24 15.75 22.28
N LEU A 125 13.48 14.87 22.91
CA LEU A 125 12.35 14.19 22.26
C LEU A 125 11.25 15.17 21.83
N ASN A 126 10.85 15.08 20.57
CA ASN A 126 9.76 15.86 19.99
C ASN A 126 8.40 15.24 20.36
N SER A 127 7.60 15.97 21.14
CA SER A 127 6.27 15.50 21.57
C SER A 127 5.28 15.27 20.42
N ALA A 128 5.42 15.99 19.30
CA ALA A 128 4.57 15.77 18.12
C ALA A 128 4.82 14.39 17.49
N VAL A 129 6.05 13.90 17.55
CA VAL A 129 6.43 12.56 17.09
C VAL A 129 5.76 11.49 17.95
N VAL A 130 5.77 11.66 19.27
CA VAL A 130 5.09 10.76 20.21
C VAL A 130 3.58 10.73 19.95
N LYS A 131 2.96 11.91 19.75
CA LYS A 131 1.52 11.99 19.42
C LYS A 131 1.18 11.19 18.15
N LYS A 132 1.96 11.36 17.08
CA LYS A 132 1.74 10.63 15.82
C LYS A 132 1.96 9.12 15.98
N GLY A 133 2.96 8.71 16.77
CA GLY A 133 3.16 7.31 17.13
C GLY A 133 1.95 6.71 17.86
N ILE A 134 1.37 7.43 18.82
CA ILE A 134 0.15 7.02 19.53
C ILE A 134 -1.04 6.92 18.56
N MET A 135 -1.23 7.92 17.68
CA MET A 135 -2.32 7.91 16.70
C MET A 135 -2.26 6.69 15.77
N ILE A 136 -1.07 6.42 15.21
CA ILE A 136 -0.87 5.25 14.33
C ILE A 136 -1.05 3.96 15.13
N GLY A 137 -0.43 3.83 16.31
CA GLY A 137 -0.59 2.66 17.16
C GLY A 137 -2.05 2.37 17.52
N THR A 138 -2.82 3.41 17.85
CA THR A 138 -4.27 3.30 18.11
C THR A 138 -5.03 2.83 16.88
N ALA A 139 -4.72 3.38 15.71
CA ALA A 139 -5.35 2.97 14.44
C ALA A 139 -5.01 1.51 14.06
N LEU A 140 -3.86 0.99 14.50
CA LEU A 140 -3.44 -0.39 14.34
C LEU A 140 -3.93 -1.31 15.48
N GLY A 141 -4.83 -0.82 16.34
CA GLY A 141 -5.38 -1.61 17.45
C GLY A 141 -4.35 -2.04 18.49
N THR A 142 -3.18 -1.38 18.55
CA THR A 142 -2.12 -1.75 19.50
C THR A 142 -2.40 -1.21 20.91
N LYS A 143 -1.78 -1.86 21.89
CA LYS A 143 -1.71 -1.34 23.27
C LYS A 143 -0.61 -0.27 23.34
N ILE A 144 -0.94 0.91 23.85
CA ILE A 144 0.02 1.99 24.06
C ILE A 144 0.71 1.81 25.40
N ARG A 145 2.04 1.71 25.38
CA ARG A 145 2.84 1.55 26.60
C ARG A 145 2.96 2.88 27.33
N ARG A 146 2.56 2.91 28.60
CA ARG A 146 2.58 4.12 29.43
C ARG A 146 3.99 4.54 29.87
N SER A 147 4.90 3.60 30.00
CA SER A 147 6.30 3.87 30.30
C SER A 147 7.17 3.13 29.27
N SER A 148 7.96 3.86 28.53
CA SER A 148 8.80 3.38 27.44
C SER A 148 10.20 4.00 27.56
N LYS A 149 11.18 3.40 26.90
CA LYS A 149 12.55 3.92 26.86
C LYS A 149 13.10 3.91 25.44
N PHE A 150 14.13 4.70 25.22
CA PHE A 150 14.93 4.62 24.02
C PHE A 150 16.20 3.82 24.29
N ASP A 151 16.67 3.14 23.27
CA ASP A 151 17.88 2.35 23.22
C ASP A 151 18.77 2.82 22.07
N ARG A 152 20.09 2.57 22.17
CA ARG A 152 21.04 2.77 21.08
C ARG A 152 21.18 1.47 20.28
N LYS A 153 20.80 1.52 19.00
CA LYS A 153 21.05 0.49 17.99
C LYS A 153 22.37 0.79 17.30
N GLN A 154 23.41 0.04 17.60
CA GLN A 154 24.75 0.37 17.17
C GLN A 154 25.11 -0.28 15.84
N TYR A 155 25.44 0.54 14.88
CA TYR A 155 26.03 0.14 13.60
C TYR A 155 26.75 1.33 12.96
N PHE A 156 27.74 1.04 12.11
CA PHE A 156 28.59 2.05 11.52
C PHE A 156 28.31 2.17 10.02
N TYR A 157 27.80 3.33 9.62
CA TYR A 157 27.57 3.68 8.23
C TYR A 157 27.92 5.15 8.00
N PRO A 158 28.39 5.54 6.78
CA PRO A 158 28.76 6.93 6.50
C PRO A 158 27.61 7.93 6.68
N ASP A 159 26.37 7.50 6.54
CA ASP A 159 25.15 8.31 6.71
C ASP A 159 24.58 8.26 8.14
N LEU A 160 25.25 7.60 9.06
CA LEU A 160 24.91 7.55 10.47
C LEU A 160 25.99 8.26 11.31
N PRO A 161 25.91 9.61 11.47
CA PRO A 161 27.03 10.41 11.98
C PRO A 161 27.39 10.11 13.45
N LYS A 162 26.43 9.63 14.25
CA LYS A 162 26.64 9.23 15.65
C LYS A 162 27.27 7.83 15.81
N GLY A 163 27.25 6.99 14.77
CA GLY A 163 27.63 5.60 14.85
C GLY A 163 26.56 4.70 15.52
N TYR A 164 25.42 5.26 15.90
CA TYR A 164 24.25 4.54 16.42
C TYR A 164 22.96 5.25 16.01
N GLN A 165 21.87 4.52 16.02
CA GLN A 165 20.52 5.01 15.81
C GLN A 165 19.78 4.99 17.16
N ILE A 166 19.13 6.09 17.53
CA ILE A 166 18.20 6.09 18.66
C ILE A 166 16.92 5.39 18.21
N SER A 167 16.54 4.34 18.93
CA SER A 167 15.39 3.47 18.61
C SER A 167 14.75 2.98 19.89
N GLN A 168 13.73 2.12 19.81
CA GLN A 168 13.13 1.45 20.96
C GLN A 168 13.17 -0.06 20.72
N PHE A 169 13.75 -0.84 21.61
CA PHE A 169 13.90 -2.28 21.43
C PHE A 169 13.05 -3.10 22.41
N GLU A 170 13.39 -3.08 23.71
CA GLU A 170 12.70 -3.90 24.70
C GLU A 170 11.33 -3.34 25.11
N GLU A 171 11.19 -2.02 25.08
CA GLU A 171 9.98 -1.35 25.53
C GLU A 171 9.45 -0.39 24.44
N PRO A 172 8.93 -0.97 23.31
CA PRO A 172 8.37 -0.17 22.22
C PRO A 172 7.16 0.63 22.69
N LEU A 173 6.88 1.76 22.04
CA LEU A 173 5.71 2.61 22.34
C LEU A 173 4.40 1.82 22.20
N CYS A 174 4.29 0.98 21.17
CA CYS A 174 3.08 0.23 20.82
C CYS A 174 3.41 -1.26 20.68
N HIS A 175 2.48 -2.13 21.15
CA HIS A 175 2.62 -3.57 21.04
C HIS A 175 1.26 -4.27 20.96
N ASP A 176 1.24 -5.54 20.54
CA ASP A 176 0.06 -6.42 20.50
C ASP A 176 -1.17 -5.78 19.83
N GLY A 177 -1.13 -5.61 18.53
CA GLY A 177 -2.23 -5.06 17.75
C GLY A 177 -2.64 -5.95 16.59
N SER A 178 -3.53 -5.43 15.76
CA SER A 178 -3.89 -6.02 14.48
C SER A 178 -4.53 -5.00 13.55
N ILE A 179 -4.41 -5.25 12.25
CA ILE A 179 -5.05 -4.47 11.20
C ILE A 179 -5.88 -5.42 10.32
N ASP A 180 -7.10 -5.01 10.00
CA ASP A 180 -7.94 -5.70 9.03
C ASP A 180 -7.70 -5.11 7.65
N VAL A 181 -7.19 -5.92 6.73
CA VAL A 181 -6.87 -5.56 5.35
C VAL A 181 -7.97 -6.09 4.45
N VAL A 182 -8.64 -5.20 3.72
CA VAL A 182 -9.65 -5.56 2.74
C VAL A 182 -8.96 -5.82 1.41
N LEU A 183 -9.01 -7.05 0.92
CA LEU A 183 -8.48 -7.40 -0.40
C LEU A 183 -9.33 -6.75 -1.50
N PRO A 184 -8.74 -6.47 -2.69
CA PRO A 184 -9.49 -6.00 -3.83
C PRO A 184 -10.65 -6.93 -4.20
N VAL A 185 -11.72 -6.37 -4.76
CA VAL A 185 -12.92 -7.16 -5.12
C VAL A 185 -12.60 -8.24 -6.15
N GLU A 186 -11.68 -7.96 -7.09
CA GLU A 186 -11.16 -8.93 -8.06
C GLU A 186 -10.40 -10.09 -7.41
N ASP A 187 -9.92 -9.91 -6.19
CA ASP A 187 -9.23 -10.92 -5.37
C ASP A 187 -10.17 -11.55 -4.31
N GLY A 188 -11.49 -11.41 -4.50
CA GLY A 188 -12.52 -11.98 -3.61
C GLY A 188 -13.10 -11.02 -2.57
N GLY A 189 -12.50 -9.85 -2.38
CA GLY A 189 -13.00 -8.83 -1.43
C GLY A 189 -12.95 -9.27 0.03
N GLU A 190 -12.22 -10.33 0.36
CA GLU A 190 -12.10 -10.88 1.70
C GLU A 190 -11.34 -9.94 2.64
N VAL A 191 -11.60 -10.08 3.94
CA VAL A 191 -10.88 -9.36 4.98
C VAL A 191 -9.80 -10.25 5.56
N LYS A 192 -8.55 -9.84 5.41
CA LYS A 192 -7.40 -10.50 6.01
C LYS A 192 -6.98 -9.77 7.28
N ARG A 193 -7.01 -10.43 8.42
CA ARG A 193 -6.44 -9.91 9.65
C ARG A 193 -4.94 -10.17 9.70
N VAL A 194 -4.16 -9.11 9.99
CA VAL A 194 -2.71 -9.14 10.12
C VAL A 194 -2.35 -8.65 11.52
N GLY A 195 -1.66 -9.49 12.29
CA GLY A 195 -1.16 -9.12 13.61
C GLY A 195 -0.05 -8.09 13.53
N ILE A 196 0.00 -7.22 14.52
CA ILE A 196 1.07 -6.22 14.71
C ILE A 196 1.79 -6.56 16.00
N THR A 197 3.03 -7.03 15.87
CA THR A 197 3.88 -7.35 17.02
C THR A 197 4.21 -6.09 17.81
N ARG A 198 4.64 -5.02 17.09
CA ARG A 198 5.01 -3.73 17.70
C ARG A 198 5.01 -2.60 16.68
N ALA A 199 4.92 -1.38 17.21
CA ALA A 199 5.31 -0.18 16.50
C ALA A 199 6.14 0.71 17.45
N HIS A 200 7.33 1.10 17.01
CA HIS A 200 8.28 1.80 17.85
C HIS A 200 8.89 3.02 17.17
N LEU A 201 9.22 4.02 17.98
CA LEU A 201 9.82 5.27 17.52
C LEU A 201 11.32 5.09 17.32
N GLU A 202 11.84 5.68 16.24
CA GLU A 202 13.26 5.77 15.96
C GLU A 202 13.61 7.01 15.13
N GLU A 203 14.88 7.21 14.87
CA GLU A 203 15.36 8.24 13.95
C GLU A 203 15.87 7.65 12.65
N ASP A 204 15.72 8.40 11.55
CA ASP A 204 16.25 7.99 10.23
C ASP A 204 17.75 8.31 10.11
N ALA A 205 18.45 7.52 9.30
CA ALA A 205 19.81 7.80 8.85
C ALA A 205 19.82 8.92 7.77
N GLY A 206 21.00 9.42 7.42
CA GLY A 206 21.20 10.28 6.27
C GLY A 206 20.94 9.55 4.95
N LYS A 207 21.31 10.19 3.86
CA LYS A 207 21.19 9.62 2.51
C LYS A 207 22.58 9.50 1.88
N LEU A 208 22.89 8.33 1.31
CA LEU A 208 24.09 8.12 0.49
C LEU A 208 23.73 8.21 -0.99
N THR A 209 24.54 8.96 -1.73
CA THR A 209 24.49 9.00 -3.19
C THR A 209 25.84 8.58 -3.74
N HIS A 210 25.85 7.58 -4.61
CA HIS A 210 27.08 7.08 -5.24
C HIS A 210 27.19 7.68 -6.64
N ALA A 211 28.30 8.38 -6.91
CA ALA A 211 28.55 8.98 -8.21
C ALA A 211 30.05 8.90 -8.55
N LYS A 212 30.35 9.08 -9.84
CA LYS A 212 31.74 9.30 -10.28
C LYS A 212 32.06 10.78 -10.14
N GLY A 213 33.19 11.09 -9.50
CA GLY A 213 33.71 12.45 -9.44
C GLY A 213 34.31 12.88 -10.78
N GLU A 214 34.71 14.13 -10.89
CA GLU A 214 35.39 14.69 -12.07
C GLU A 214 36.71 13.98 -12.41
N ASP A 215 37.35 13.38 -11.42
CA ASP A 215 38.56 12.55 -11.56
C ASP A 215 38.29 11.11 -12.02
N GLY A 216 37.01 10.76 -12.33
CA GLY A 216 36.58 9.44 -12.76
C GLY A 216 36.49 8.38 -11.65
N LYS A 217 36.85 8.72 -10.40
CA LYS A 217 36.74 7.81 -9.25
C LYS A 217 35.33 7.76 -8.70
N LYS A 218 35.00 6.63 -8.08
CA LYS A 218 33.69 6.47 -7.40
C LYS A 218 33.76 7.11 -6.01
N TYR A 219 32.75 7.92 -5.71
CA TYR A 219 32.57 8.56 -4.41
C TYR A 219 31.19 8.22 -3.84
N SER A 220 31.12 8.23 -2.51
CA SER A 220 29.87 8.21 -1.77
C SER A 220 29.68 9.58 -1.11
N TYR A 221 28.63 10.27 -1.50
CA TYR A 221 28.26 11.57 -0.95
C TYR A 221 27.22 11.37 0.14
N ALA A 222 27.48 11.88 1.33
CA ALA A 222 26.55 11.81 2.47
C ALA A 222 25.77 13.12 2.59
N ASP A 223 24.45 12.99 2.57
CA ASP A 223 23.50 14.08 2.87
C ASP A 223 22.80 13.77 4.20
N TYR A 224 23.07 14.61 5.20
CA TYR A 224 22.52 14.46 6.56
C TYR A 224 21.22 15.23 6.80
N ASN A 225 20.60 15.81 5.76
CA ASN A 225 19.29 16.46 5.91
C ASN A 225 18.24 15.51 6.48
N ARG A 226 18.31 14.22 6.14
CA ARG A 226 17.41 13.18 6.65
C ARG A 226 17.84 12.62 8.01
N ALA A 227 19.12 12.70 8.39
CA ALA A 227 19.61 12.18 9.67
C ALA A 227 18.86 12.80 10.84
N GLY A 228 18.27 11.96 11.69
CA GLY A 228 17.46 12.37 12.83
C GLY A 228 16.01 12.68 12.52
N VAL A 229 15.53 12.46 11.29
CA VAL A 229 14.09 12.53 10.95
C VAL A 229 13.35 11.44 11.72
N ALA A 230 12.15 11.77 12.21
CA ALA A 230 11.37 10.83 13.00
C ALA A 230 10.81 9.68 12.14
N LEU A 231 11.01 8.45 12.60
CA LEU A 231 10.42 7.24 12.04
C LEU A 231 9.54 6.53 13.07
N LEU A 232 8.56 5.81 12.55
CA LEU A 232 7.88 4.73 13.25
C LEU A 232 8.13 3.45 12.47
N GLU A 233 8.80 2.47 13.08
CA GLU A 233 8.94 1.12 12.55
C GLU A 233 7.78 0.27 13.04
N ILE A 234 7.05 -0.34 12.12
CA ILE A 234 5.89 -1.20 12.37
C ILE A 234 6.26 -2.61 11.93
N VAL A 235 6.18 -3.57 12.85
CA VAL A 235 6.52 -4.97 12.61
C VAL A 235 5.25 -5.81 12.71
N THR A 236 4.95 -6.56 11.65
CA THR A 236 3.81 -7.47 11.63
C THR A 236 4.14 -8.86 12.14
N GLU A 237 3.12 -9.62 12.55
CA GLU A 237 3.20 -11.07 12.60
C GLU A 237 3.30 -11.66 11.18
N PRO A 238 3.82 -12.88 11.01
CA PRO A 238 4.00 -13.50 9.69
C PRO A 238 2.70 -14.15 9.17
N ASP A 239 1.63 -13.36 9.10
CA ASP A 239 0.27 -13.82 8.79
C ASP A 239 -0.05 -13.81 7.30
N LEU A 240 0.75 -13.09 6.50
CA LEU A 240 0.52 -12.95 5.07
C LEU A 240 1.01 -14.18 4.30
N ARG A 241 0.37 -14.47 3.16
CA ARG A 241 0.59 -15.68 2.37
C ARG A 241 0.89 -15.42 0.90
N THR A 242 0.53 -14.25 0.36
CA THR A 242 0.67 -13.91 -1.06
C THR A 242 1.23 -12.51 -1.25
N GLY A 243 1.81 -12.25 -2.43
CA GLY A 243 2.26 -10.91 -2.80
C GLY A 243 1.10 -9.89 -2.85
N ARG A 244 -0.11 -10.33 -3.21
CA ARG A 244 -1.31 -9.48 -3.20
C ARG A 244 -1.71 -9.05 -1.79
N GLU A 245 -1.69 -9.97 -0.83
CA GLU A 245 -1.94 -9.64 0.58
C GLU A 245 -0.90 -8.64 1.10
N VAL A 246 0.38 -8.80 0.73
CA VAL A 246 1.47 -7.86 1.06
C VAL A 246 1.21 -6.47 0.50
N ALA A 247 0.82 -6.37 -0.78
CA ALA A 247 0.48 -5.11 -1.43
C ALA A 247 -0.75 -4.45 -0.79
N ALA A 248 -1.79 -5.21 -0.48
CA ALA A 248 -3.00 -4.73 0.16
C ALA A 248 -2.73 -4.20 1.59
N TYR A 249 -1.88 -4.89 2.37
CA TYR A 249 -1.43 -4.42 3.67
C TYR A 249 -0.71 -3.06 3.55
N GLY A 250 0.26 -2.95 2.62
CA GLY A 250 0.98 -1.71 2.40
C GLY A 250 0.05 -0.55 2.00
N ALA A 251 -0.93 -0.81 1.13
CA ALA A 251 -1.92 0.17 0.71
C ALA A 251 -2.83 0.61 1.87
N GLU A 252 -3.28 -0.32 2.72
CA GLU A 252 -4.12 0.01 3.88
C GLU A 252 -3.34 0.83 4.92
N LEU A 253 -2.10 0.43 5.22
CA LEU A 253 -1.24 1.20 6.13
C LEU A 253 -0.97 2.61 5.60
N ARG A 254 -0.65 2.75 4.30
CA ARG A 254 -0.49 4.05 3.65
C ARG A 254 -1.75 4.91 3.80
N ARG A 255 -2.92 4.33 3.61
CA ARG A 255 -4.22 5.02 3.76
C ARG A 255 -4.38 5.53 5.19
N ILE A 256 -4.14 4.68 6.19
CA ILE A 256 -4.21 5.05 7.61
C ILE A 256 -3.29 6.23 7.93
N VAL A 257 -2.01 6.17 7.56
CA VAL A 257 -1.05 7.23 7.90
C VAL A 257 -1.35 8.55 7.20
N ARG A 258 -1.95 8.53 6.00
CA ARG A 258 -2.42 9.72 5.29
C ARG A 258 -3.67 10.31 5.95
N PHE A 259 -4.65 9.51 6.32
CA PHE A 259 -5.86 9.97 7.04
C PHE A 259 -5.52 10.61 8.37
N LEU A 260 -4.50 10.11 9.06
CA LEU A 260 -4.00 10.69 10.31
C LEU A 260 -3.10 11.93 10.11
N ASP A 261 -2.86 12.38 8.89
CA ASP A 261 -1.85 13.40 8.56
C ASP A 261 -0.47 13.09 9.19
N ALA A 262 -0.18 11.81 9.38
CA ALA A 262 1.04 11.36 10.04
C ALA A 262 2.21 11.16 9.07
N CYS A 263 1.92 10.83 7.80
CA CYS A 263 2.89 10.64 6.73
C CYS A 263 2.20 10.87 5.37
N ASP A 264 2.94 11.29 4.34
CA ASP A 264 2.43 11.36 2.95
C ASP A 264 2.32 9.97 2.29
N GLY A 265 3.00 8.96 2.85
CA GLY A 265 2.99 7.59 2.35
C GLY A 265 3.67 7.41 0.99
N ASP A 266 4.55 8.34 0.59
CA ASP A 266 5.24 8.30 -0.70
C ASP A 266 6.47 7.40 -0.65
N MET A 267 6.34 6.22 -1.26
CA MET A 267 7.44 5.23 -1.33
C MET A 267 8.59 5.72 -2.21
N SER A 268 8.33 6.55 -3.22
CA SER A 268 9.36 7.07 -4.14
C SER A 268 10.28 8.09 -3.46
N LYS A 269 9.76 8.84 -2.48
CA LYS A 269 10.54 9.75 -1.63
C LYS A 269 11.20 9.03 -0.45
N GLY A 270 10.82 7.78 -0.20
CA GLY A 270 11.25 7.02 0.98
C GLY A 270 10.55 7.42 2.27
N SER A 271 9.42 8.14 2.18
CA SER A 271 8.58 8.46 3.34
C SER A 271 7.92 7.22 3.94
N MET A 272 7.72 6.19 3.11
CA MET A 272 7.27 4.86 3.52
C MET A 272 8.15 3.82 2.84
N ARG A 273 8.74 2.91 3.63
CA ARG A 273 9.64 1.85 3.16
C ARG A 273 9.17 0.53 3.74
N ASN A 274 9.21 -0.54 2.93
CA ASN A 274 8.77 -1.86 3.35
C ASN A 274 9.88 -2.86 3.08
N ASP A 275 10.25 -3.60 4.12
CA ASP A 275 11.17 -4.73 4.08
C ASP A 275 10.33 -5.98 4.36
N VAL A 276 10.30 -6.92 3.40
CA VAL A 276 9.42 -8.08 3.48
C VAL A 276 10.23 -9.33 3.72
N ASN A 277 9.90 -10.04 4.78
CA ASN A 277 10.51 -11.32 5.15
C ASN A 277 9.65 -12.45 4.60
N VAL A 278 10.22 -13.29 3.73
CA VAL A 278 9.53 -14.39 3.05
C VAL A 278 10.19 -15.70 3.36
N SER A 279 9.42 -16.71 3.73
CA SER A 279 9.80 -18.11 3.77
C SER A 279 8.66 -18.97 3.26
N ILE A 280 8.92 -20.21 2.85
CA ILE A 280 7.88 -21.17 2.51
C ILE A 280 8.02 -22.44 3.37
N ARG A 281 6.91 -23.11 3.60
CA ARG A 281 6.84 -24.37 4.31
C ARG A 281 5.75 -25.26 3.70
N PRO A 282 5.81 -26.59 3.85
CA PRO A 282 4.71 -27.47 3.51
C PRO A 282 3.45 -27.09 4.32
N VAL A 283 2.29 -27.13 3.68
CA VAL A 283 0.99 -26.87 4.33
C VAL A 283 0.80 -27.79 5.51
N GLY A 284 0.39 -27.21 6.64
CA GLY A 284 0.16 -27.95 7.90
C GLY A 284 1.39 -28.13 8.77
N ARG A 285 2.57 -27.63 8.35
CA ARG A 285 3.77 -27.63 9.19
C ARG A 285 3.85 -26.34 10.01
N GLU A 286 4.14 -26.45 11.31
CA GLU A 286 4.25 -25.29 12.21
C GLU A 286 5.60 -24.56 12.09
N THR A 287 6.70 -25.31 11.85
CA THR A 287 8.05 -24.73 11.76
C THR A 287 8.23 -23.90 10.48
N PHE A 288 8.83 -22.73 10.64
CA PHE A 288 9.10 -21.84 9.50
C PHE A 288 10.25 -22.34 8.63
N GLY A 289 10.22 -21.99 7.35
CA GLY A 289 11.35 -22.17 6.45
C GLY A 289 12.43 -21.11 6.66
N THR A 290 13.48 -21.15 5.83
CA THR A 290 14.56 -20.15 5.87
C THR A 290 14.06 -18.81 5.39
N LYS A 291 14.21 -17.79 6.22
CA LYS A 291 13.76 -16.42 5.97
C LYS A 291 14.69 -15.71 4.98
N VAL A 292 14.11 -15.14 3.93
CA VAL A 292 14.76 -14.23 3.00
C VAL A 292 14.11 -12.86 3.12
N GLU A 293 14.92 -11.82 3.27
CA GLU A 293 14.48 -10.44 3.36
C GLU A 293 14.54 -9.79 1.97
N VAL A 294 13.40 -9.29 1.48
CA VAL A 294 13.31 -8.58 0.18
C VAL A 294 13.14 -7.09 0.42
N LYS A 295 14.02 -6.28 -0.20
CA LYS A 295 14.07 -4.82 -0.06
C LYS A 295 13.92 -4.11 -1.40
N ASN A 296 13.85 -2.76 -1.33
CA ASN A 296 13.89 -1.87 -2.49
C ASN A 296 12.70 -2.02 -3.44
N MET A 297 11.52 -2.23 -2.88
CA MET A 297 10.26 -2.28 -3.62
C MET A 297 9.58 -0.91 -3.53
N ASN A 298 9.58 -0.16 -4.65
CA ASN A 298 9.17 1.25 -4.67
C ASN A 298 7.68 1.46 -5.00
N SER A 299 6.89 0.41 -5.07
CA SER A 299 5.43 0.45 -5.26
C SER A 299 4.77 -0.83 -4.74
N PHE A 300 3.48 -0.78 -4.43
CA PHE A 300 2.72 -1.96 -4.00
C PHE A 300 2.67 -3.04 -5.08
N ASN A 301 2.58 -2.66 -6.35
CA ASN A 301 2.66 -3.61 -7.46
C ASN A 301 4.04 -4.28 -7.56
N ALA A 302 5.11 -3.54 -7.31
CA ALA A 302 6.45 -4.11 -7.24
C ALA A 302 6.58 -5.05 -6.04
N MET A 303 5.98 -4.71 -4.88
CA MET A 303 5.94 -5.60 -3.72
C MET A 303 5.24 -6.92 -4.06
N ALA A 304 4.06 -6.88 -4.66
CA ALA A 304 3.34 -8.10 -5.05
C ALA A 304 4.20 -8.99 -5.96
N ARG A 305 4.74 -8.44 -7.06
CA ARG A 305 5.57 -9.21 -8.01
C ARG A 305 6.85 -9.76 -7.38
N ALA A 306 7.52 -8.96 -6.56
CA ALA A 306 8.77 -9.36 -5.91
C ALA A 306 8.55 -10.54 -4.96
N ILE A 307 7.45 -10.53 -4.21
CA ILE A 307 7.13 -11.58 -3.25
C ILE A 307 6.66 -12.85 -3.96
N ASP A 308 5.80 -12.73 -4.97
CA ASP A 308 5.37 -13.89 -5.76
C ASP A 308 6.55 -14.54 -6.48
N TYR A 309 7.50 -13.75 -7.01
CA TYR A 309 8.75 -14.26 -7.58
C TYR A 309 9.59 -15.00 -6.53
N GLU A 310 9.75 -14.43 -5.33
CA GLU A 310 10.58 -15.03 -4.29
C GLU A 310 9.97 -16.34 -3.76
N ILE A 311 8.64 -16.42 -3.64
CA ILE A 311 7.92 -17.65 -3.29
C ILE A 311 8.19 -18.73 -4.35
N ALA A 312 8.00 -18.40 -5.62
CA ALA A 312 8.22 -19.32 -6.73
C ALA A 312 9.69 -19.80 -6.80
N ARG A 313 10.66 -18.88 -6.58
CA ARG A 313 12.10 -19.22 -6.53
C ARG A 313 12.41 -20.21 -5.41
N GLN A 314 11.88 -20.00 -4.20
CA GLN A 314 12.10 -20.89 -3.07
C GLN A 314 11.46 -22.26 -3.32
N GLU A 315 10.26 -22.29 -3.87
CA GLU A 315 9.57 -23.54 -4.20
C GLU A 315 10.33 -24.34 -5.28
N GLU A 316 10.82 -23.68 -6.34
CA GLU A 316 11.61 -24.33 -7.39
C GLU A 316 12.90 -24.93 -6.82
N LEU A 317 13.62 -24.22 -5.95
CA LEU A 317 14.83 -24.73 -5.31
C LEU A 317 14.54 -25.97 -4.46
N ILE A 318 13.47 -25.96 -3.68
CA ILE A 318 13.10 -27.11 -2.85
C ILE A 318 12.71 -28.30 -3.74
N ARG A 319 11.88 -28.11 -4.75
CA ARG A 319 11.43 -29.18 -5.65
C ARG A 319 12.56 -29.77 -6.48
N SER A 320 13.60 -28.99 -6.80
CA SER A 320 14.80 -29.44 -7.52
C SER A 320 15.88 -30.05 -6.62
N GLY A 321 15.61 -30.29 -5.33
CA GLY A 321 16.59 -30.86 -4.40
C GLY A 321 17.68 -29.88 -3.95
N ARG A 322 17.53 -28.58 -4.23
CA ARG A 322 18.48 -27.51 -3.96
C ARG A 322 18.02 -26.58 -2.83
N GLY A 323 17.21 -27.10 -1.92
CA GLY A 323 16.69 -26.33 -0.78
C GLY A 323 17.75 -25.74 0.14
N ASP A 324 18.94 -26.32 0.19
CA ASP A 324 20.13 -25.82 0.91
C ASP A 324 20.69 -24.51 0.34
N GLU A 325 20.37 -24.17 -0.91
CA GLU A 325 20.72 -22.86 -1.48
C GLU A 325 19.85 -21.71 -0.96
N ILE A 326 18.72 -22.02 -0.30
CA ILE A 326 17.92 -21.01 0.39
C ILE A 326 18.61 -20.68 1.71
N VAL A 327 19.38 -19.62 1.72
CA VAL A 327 20.11 -19.14 2.90
C VAL A 327 19.47 -17.87 3.45
N GLN A 328 19.71 -17.58 4.71
CA GLN A 328 19.26 -16.31 5.30
C GLN A 328 20.06 -15.16 4.68
N GLU A 329 19.43 -14.43 3.76
CA GLU A 329 20.04 -13.35 3.01
C GLU A 329 19.10 -12.16 2.84
N THR A 330 19.65 -11.02 2.47
CA THR A 330 18.91 -9.87 1.98
C THR A 330 18.99 -9.83 0.46
N ARG A 331 17.85 -9.74 -0.20
CA ARG A 331 17.71 -9.61 -1.65
C ARG A 331 17.08 -8.26 -2.01
N THR A 332 17.40 -7.73 -3.16
CA THR A 332 16.77 -6.54 -3.73
C THR A 332 15.90 -6.92 -4.91
N TRP A 333 14.77 -6.25 -5.05
CA TRP A 333 13.98 -6.36 -6.26
C TRP A 333 14.64 -5.59 -7.41
N ASP A 334 14.86 -6.24 -8.54
CA ASP A 334 15.32 -5.64 -9.78
C ASP A 334 14.12 -5.49 -10.72
N GLU A 335 13.62 -4.26 -10.84
CA GLU A 335 12.43 -3.96 -11.66
C GLU A 335 12.68 -4.22 -13.16
N GLY A 336 13.92 -4.01 -13.64
CA GLY A 336 14.27 -4.25 -15.06
C GLY A 336 14.32 -5.73 -15.41
N ALA A 337 14.86 -6.54 -14.51
CA ALA A 337 15.00 -7.98 -14.70
C ALA A 337 13.81 -8.79 -14.16
N GLN A 338 12.85 -8.14 -13.48
CA GLN A 338 11.68 -8.74 -12.81
C GLN A 338 12.06 -9.95 -11.93
N LYS A 339 13.09 -9.78 -11.10
CA LYS A 339 13.58 -10.82 -10.19
C LYS A 339 14.22 -10.26 -8.93
N THR A 340 14.30 -11.07 -7.89
CA THR A 340 15.11 -10.76 -6.72
C THR A 340 16.58 -11.09 -6.97
N VAL A 341 17.49 -10.24 -6.50
CA VAL A 341 18.94 -10.40 -6.63
C VAL A 341 19.59 -10.31 -5.25
N THR A 342 20.52 -11.19 -4.94
CA THR A 342 21.26 -11.19 -3.68
C THR A 342 22.02 -9.86 -3.50
N MET A 343 21.77 -9.16 -2.42
CA MET A 343 22.55 -7.98 -2.01
C MET A 343 23.68 -8.37 -1.05
N ARG A 344 23.32 -9.15 -0.03
CA ARG A 344 24.24 -9.53 1.06
C ARG A 344 23.76 -10.84 1.68
N LYS A 345 24.67 -11.79 1.84
CA LYS A 345 24.46 -12.96 2.67
C LYS A 345 24.66 -12.56 4.13
N LYS A 346 23.75 -12.97 5.00
CA LYS A 346 23.87 -12.72 6.45
C LYS A 346 24.80 -13.79 7.04
N GLU A 347 26.09 -13.44 7.16
CA GLU A 347 27.04 -14.24 7.93
C GLU A 347 26.86 -13.95 9.43
N GLY A 348 25.86 -14.56 10.04
CA GLY A 348 25.47 -14.35 11.45
C GLY A 348 24.41 -13.26 11.65
N LEU A 349 23.73 -13.32 12.78
CA LEU A 349 22.80 -12.26 13.24
C LEU A 349 23.62 -11.01 13.53
N ALA A 350 23.24 -9.87 12.93
CA ALA A 350 23.85 -8.59 13.26
C ALA A 350 23.55 -8.29 14.75
N ASP A 351 24.57 -8.36 15.57
CA ASP A 351 24.49 -7.95 16.98
C ASP A 351 24.60 -6.43 17.05
N TYR A 352 23.46 -5.77 17.22
CA TYR A 352 23.42 -4.31 17.37
C TYR A 352 23.80 -3.82 18.77
N ARG A 353 24.11 -4.70 19.71
CA ARG A 353 24.52 -4.37 21.08
C ARG A 353 23.65 -3.28 21.71
N TYR A 354 22.35 -3.51 21.67
CA TYR A 354 21.39 -2.56 22.23
C TYR A 354 21.69 -2.29 23.71
N PHE A 355 21.67 -1.02 24.09
CA PHE A 355 21.63 -0.60 25.48
C PHE A 355 20.81 0.68 25.63
N PRO A 356 20.29 1.00 26.83
CA PRO A 356 19.47 2.18 27.05
C PRO A 356 20.20 3.47 26.65
N GLU A 357 19.50 4.38 25.95
CA GLU A 357 20.01 5.70 25.61
C GLU A 357 20.15 6.54 26.87
N PRO A 358 21.37 6.86 27.31
CA PRO A 358 21.60 7.53 28.60
C PRO A 358 21.18 9.01 28.59
N ASP A 359 21.12 9.62 27.40
CA ASP A 359 20.82 11.04 27.24
C ASP A 359 19.32 11.33 27.13
N LEU A 360 18.48 10.30 27.11
CA LEU A 360 17.03 10.42 27.10
C LEU A 360 16.43 9.78 28.36
N PRO A 361 15.65 10.53 29.15
CA PRO A 361 14.91 9.95 30.28
C PRO A 361 13.81 9.01 29.75
N ARG A 362 13.33 8.12 30.61
CA ARG A 362 12.16 7.31 30.32
C ARG A 362 10.98 8.17 29.92
N MET A 363 10.31 7.78 28.87
CA MET A 363 9.09 8.43 28.39
C MET A 363 7.90 7.90 29.19
N ASN A 364 7.37 8.72 30.10
CA ASN A 364 6.19 8.39 30.88
C ASN A 364 4.98 9.16 30.33
N LEU A 365 3.99 8.43 29.82
CA LEU A 365 2.78 8.98 29.23
C LEU A 365 1.63 8.91 30.24
N SER A 366 1.04 10.05 30.55
CA SER A 366 -0.17 10.07 31.36
C SER A 366 -1.37 9.54 30.57
N GLU A 367 -2.32 8.94 31.25
CA GLU A 367 -3.58 8.47 30.65
C GLU A 367 -4.33 9.60 29.97
N LYS A 368 -4.34 10.78 30.60
CA LYS A 368 -4.92 11.99 30.01
C LYS A 368 -4.25 12.37 28.69
N PHE A 369 -2.91 12.32 28.61
CA PHE A 369 -2.22 12.63 27.36
C PHE A 369 -2.60 11.66 26.23
N ILE A 370 -2.66 10.36 26.52
CA ILE A 370 -3.06 9.32 25.55
C ILE A 370 -4.50 9.56 25.11
N SER A 371 -5.43 9.76 26.05
CA SER A 371 -6.85 9.97 25.75
C SER A 371 -7.09 11.26 24.94
N ASP A 372 -6.39 12.36 25.27
CA ASP A 372 -6.47 13.61 24.51
C ASP A 372 -6.00 13.41 23.05
N VAL A 373 -4.93 12.63 22.85
CA VAL A 373 -4.43 12.30 21.49
C VAL A 373 -5.46 11.47 20.74
N VAL A 374 -6.00 10.42 21.37
CA VAL A 374 -7.02 9.55 20.74
C VAL A 374 -8.28 10.33 20.40
N ALA A 375 -8.75 11.21 21.29
CA ALA A 375 -9.91 12.06 21.04
C ALA A 375 -9.71 13.07 19.89
N SER A 376 -8.45 13.39 19.55
CA SER A 376 -8.12 14.29 18.45
C SER A 376 -8.00 13.60 17.08
N MET A 377 -8.13 12.26 17.04
CA MET A 377 -7.99 11.51 15.79
C MET A 377 -9.19 11.76 14.88
N PRO A 378 -8.97 11.86 13.56
CA PRO A 378 -10.05 11.86 12.58
C PRO A 378 -10.70 10.47 12.50
N GLU A 379 -11.86 10.41 11.85
CA GLU A 379 -12.49 9.13 11.52
C GLU A 379 -11.56 8.27 10.67
N LEU A 380 -11.36 7.01 11.06
CA LEU A 380 -10.44 6.10 10.40
C LEU A 380 -11.07 5.47 9.14
N PRO A 381 -10.26 5.04 8.15
CA PRO A 381 -10.77 4.42 6.93
C PRO A 381 -11.71 3.24 7.17
N SER A 382 -11.47 2.42 8.19
CA SER A 382 -12.34 1.29 8.56
C SER A 382 -13.73 1.74 9.03
N ALA A 383 -13.81 2.80 9.83
CA ALA A 383 -15.08 3.37 10.29
C ALA A 383 -15.86 4.01 9.14
N ILE A 384 -15.16 4.75 8.26
CA ILE A 384 -15.76 5.34 7.06
C ILE A 384 -16.33 4.25 6.14
N ARG A 385 -15.58 3.17 5.92
CA ARG A 385 -16.10 2.02 5.14
C ARG A 385 -17.36 1.43 5.74
N ALA A 386 -17.39 1.24 7.05
CA ALA A 386 -18.59 0.75 7.75
C ALA A 386 -19.78 1.72 7.59
N ARG A 387 -19.53 3.03 7.72
CA ARG A 387 -20.53 4.09 7.53
C ARG A 387 -21.08 4.09 6.10
N TYR A 388 -20.22 4.02 5.08
CA TYR A 388 -20.65 4.00 3.68
C TYR A 388 -21.38 2.69 3.31
N ALA A 389 -20.94 1.55 3.84
CA ALA A 389 -21.67 0.29 3.69
C ALA A 389 -23.08 0.37 4.29
N SER A 390 -23.26 1.07 5.42
CA SER A 390 -24.59 1.29 6.03
C SER A 390 -25.52 2.17 5.18
N LEU A 391 -24.97 2.98 4.25
CA LEU A 391 -25.72 3.73 3.24
C LEU A 391 -26.16 2.86 2.04
N GLY A 392 -25.85 1.57 2.06
CA GLY A 392 -26.18 0.62 0.99
C GLY A 392 -25.27 0.71 -0.23
N LEU A 393 -24.08 1.31 -0.11
CA LEU A 393 -23.11 1.37 -1.21
C LEU A 393 -22.44 0.01 -1.45
N PRO A 394 -22.20 -0.37 -2.73
CA PRO A 394 -21.41 -1.55 -3.06
C PRO A 394 -19.99 -1.46 -2.52
N GLN A 395 -19.40 -2.60 -2.15
CA GLN A 395 -18.03 -2.66 -1.62
C GLN A 395 -16.99 -2.05 -2.57
N ALA A 396 -17.15 -2.23 -3.87
CA ALA A 396 -16.25 -1.66 -4.88
C ALA A 396 -16.25 -0.12 -4.83
N ASP A 397 -17.44 0.50 -4.76
CA ASP A 397 -17.56 1.96 -4.66
C ASP A 397 -16.98 2.47 -3.33
N VAL A 398 -17.26 1.77 -2.23
CA VAL A 398 -16.71 2.10 -0.90
C VAL A 398 -15.18 2.07 -0.91
N GLN A 399 -14.55 1.06 -1.56
CA GLN A 399 -13.09 0.99 -1.68
C GLN A 399 -12.53 2.20 -2.42
N VAL A 400 -13.15 2.61 -3.52
CA VAL A 400 -12.71 3.78 -4.30
C VAL A 400 -12.89 5.07 -3.50
N LEU A 401 -14.05 5.27 -2.87
CA LEU A 401 -14.36 6.49 -2.12
C LEU A 401 -13.45 6.69 -0.90
N VAL A 402 -13.01 5.62 -0.25
CA VAL A 402 -12.16 5.67 0.96
C VAL A 402 -10.66 5.60 0.61
N GLU A 403 -10.27 5.72 -0.66
CA GLU A 403 -8.85 5.73 -1.05
C GLU A 403 -8.13 6.99 -0.58
N ASP A 404 -8.83 8.13 -0.57
CA ASP A 404 -8.26 9.42 -0.24
C ASP A 404 -9.16 10.25 0.68
N LYS A 405 -8.56 10.98 1.61
CA LYS A 405 -9.25 11.83 2.59
C LYS A 405 -10.04 12.98 1.94
N GLU A 406 -9.47 13.58 0.91
CA GLU A 406 -10.10 14.65 0.16
C GLU A 406 -11.33 14.14 -0.59
N LEU A 407 -11.26 12.92 -1.11
CA LEU A 407 -12.39 12.27 -1.78
C LEU A 407 -13.53 11.96 -0.80
N VAL A 408 -13.20 11.46 0.39
CA VAL A 408 -14.16 11.27 1.48
C VAL A 408 -14.84 12.59 1.84
N SER A 409 -14.07 13.65 2.06
CA SER A 409 -14.59 14.97 2.38
C SER A 409 -15.49 15.53 1.28
N TYR A 410 -15.14 15.33 0.03
CA TYR A 410 -15.93 15.76 -1.12
C TYR A 410 -17.26 15.00 -1.20
N PHE A 411 -17.23 13.67 -1.03
CA PHE A 411 -18.44 12.83 -1.04
C PHE A 411 -19.37 13.19 0.11
N ASP A 412 -18.86 13.33 1.33
CA ASP A 412 -19.66 13.68 2.50
C ASP A 412 -20.33 15.05 2.34
N ARG A 413 -19.61 16.06 1.84
CA ARG A 413 -20.17 17.38 1.56
C ARG A 413 -21.22 17.35 0.45
N ALA A 414 -21.06 16.51 -0.57
CA ALA A 414 -22.09 16.35 -1.59
C ALA A 414 -23.38 15.76 -1.02
N LEU A 415 -23.28 14.77 -0.13
CA LEU A 415 -24.44 14.21 0.58
C LEU A 415 -25.11 15.20 1.52
N ASP A 416 -24.31 16.03 2.18
CA ASP A 416 -24.80 17.04 3.13
C ASP A 416 -25.35 18.29 2.46
N SER A 417 -25.28 18.37 1.12
CA SER A 417 -25.84 19.50 0.37
C SER A 417 -27.34 19.71 0.73
N PRO A 418 -27.85 20.95 0.62
CA PRO A 418 -29.27 21.24 0.91
C PRO A 418 -30.24 20.40 0.07
N ALA A 419 -29.83 19.94 -1.09
CA ALA A 419 -30.62 19.14 -2.02
C ALA A 419 -30.81 17.68 -1.58
N LYS A 420 -29.99 17.19 -0.62
CA LYS A 420 -30.06 15.83 -0.04
C LYS A 420 -30.18 14.72 -1.08
N PRO A 421 -29.19 14.54 -1.97
CA PRO A 421 -29.17 13.47 -2.96
C PRO A 421 -29.05 12.08 -2.31
N SER A 422 -29.39 11.03 -3.06
CA SER A 422 -29.13 9.66 -2.63
C SER A 422 -27.62 9.35 -2.68
N ALA A 423 -27.13 8.63 -1.66
CA ALA A 423 -25.72 8.24 -1.60
C ALA A 423 -25.29 7.44 -2.83
N LYS A 424 -26.17 6.57 -3.32
CA LYS A 424 -25.93 5.76 -4.51
C LYS A 424 -25.72 6.62 -5.75
N GLN A 425 -26.49 7.69 -5.93
CA GLN A 425 -26.37 8.55 -7.10
C GLN A 425 -25.05 9.33 -7.06
N VAL A 426 -24.72 9.91 -5.90
CA VAL A 426 -23.45 10.63 -5.73
C VAL A 426 -22.25 9.67 -5.95
N ALA A 427 -22.31 8.48 -5.38
CA ALA A 427 -21.26 7.47 -5.57
C ALA A 427 -21.07 7.11 -7.04
N ASN A 428 -22.16 6.81 -7.77
CA ASN A 428 -22.09 6.43 -9.18
C ASN A 428 -21.41 7.50 -10.05
N TRP A 429 -21.79 8.79 -9.88
CA TRP A 429 -21.17 9.87 -10.65
C TRP A 429 -19.73 10.11 -10.25
N LEU A 430 -19.44 10.05 -8.95
CA LEU A 430 -18.11 10.33 -8.43
C LEU A 430 -17.13 9.21 -8.81
N THR A 431 -17.46 7.94 -8.59
CA THR A 431 -16.58 6.79 -8.88
C THR A 431 -16.48 6.48 -10.37
N GLY A 432 -17.48 6.88 -11.16
CA GLY A 432 -17.52 6.71 -12.60
C GLY A 432 -16.94 7.90 -13.37
N ASP A 433 -17.84 8.77 -13.84
CA ASP A 433 -17.51 9.83 -14.82
C ASP A 433 -16.52 10.87 -14.25
N ILE A 434 -16.64 11.25 -12.97
CA ILE A 434 -15.77 12.28 -12.35
C ILE A 434 -14.35 11.73 -12.15
N MET A 435 -14.20 10.53 -11.56
CA MET A 435 -12.89 9.92 -11.39
C MET A 435 -12.20 9.64 -12.73
N ALA A 436 -12.95 9.25 -13.77
CA ALA A 436 -12.41 9.11 -15.13
C ALA A 436 -11.90 10.45 -15.66
N HIS A 437 -12.63 11.55 -15.45
CA HIS A 437 -12.19 12.90 -15.82
C HIS A 437 -10.90 13.30 -15.09
N LEU A 438 -10.86 13.16 -13.77
CA LEU A 438 -9.69 13.49 -12.95
C LEU A 438 -8.44 12.72 -13.41
N LYS A 439 -8.58 11.41 -13.64
CA LYS A 439 -7.49 10.56 -14.14
C LYS A 439 -6.96 11.03 -15.50
N ASN A 440 -7.87 11.34 -16.44
CA ASN A 440 -7.49 11.78 -17.78
C ASN A 440 -6.83 13.16 -17.77
N ALA A 441 -7.34 14.07 -16.93
CA ALA A 441 -6.82 15.43 -16.77
C ALA A 441 -5.59 15.50 -15.85
N LYS A 442 -5.26 14.40 -15.14
CA LYS A 442 -4.21 14.34 -14.10
C LYS A 442 -4.42 15.37 -12.99
N LEU A 443 -5.67 15.52 -12.56
CA LEU A 443 -6.08 16.43 -11.51
C LEU A 443 -6.42 15.64 -10.23
N ASP A 444 -6.19 16.28 -9.09
CA ASP A 444 -6.72 15.84 -7.81
C ASP A 444 -8.14 16.37 -7.60
N ILE A 445 -8.93 15.71 -6.75
CA ILE A 445 -10.32 16.13 -6.47
C ILE A 445 -10.42 17.56 -5.92
N SER A 446 -9.41 18.03 -5.20
CA SER A 446 -9.30 19.40 -4.69
C SER A 446 -9.16 20.46 -5.77
N GLN A 447 -8.75 20.06 -6.98
CA GLN A 447 -8.56 20.94 -8.15
C GLN A 447 -9.79 20.97 -9.07
N LEU A 448 -10.83 20.17 -8.75
CA LEU A 448 -12.03 20.10 -9.55
C LEU A 448 -12.84 21.40 -9.41
N PRO A 449 -13.19 22.09 -10.54
CA PRO A 449 -14.01 23.29 -10.49
C PRO A 449 -15.45 23.05 -9.97
N LEU A 450 -16.00 21.85 -10.21
CA LEU A 450 -17.32 21.46 -9.69
C LEU A 450 -17.25 21.33 -8.17
N GLY A 451 -18.02 22.13 -7.43
CA GLY A 451 -18.13 22.05 -5.98
C GLY A 451 -18.86 20.79 -5.53
N ALA A 452 -18.56 20.32 -4.31
CA ALA A 452 -19.24 19.14 -3.77
C ALA A 452 -20.75 19.36 -3.61
N GLU A 453 -21.13 20.53 -3.14
CA GLU A 453 -22.55 20.94 -2.96
C GLU A 453 -23.28 21.02 -4.31
N ASP A 454 -22.60 21.52 -5.38
CA ASP A 454 -23.14 21.57 -6.73
C ASP A 454 -23.31 20.17 -7.33
N LEU A 455 -22.38 19.22 -7.02
CA LEU A 455 -22.56 17.81 -7.36
C LEU A 455 -23.78 17.24 -6.64
N GLY A 456 -23.97 17.57 -5.36
CA GLY A 456 -25.16 17.16 -4.59
C GLY A 456 -26.45 17.67 -5.24
N GLU A 457 -26.51 18.95 -5.63
CA GLU A 457 -27.63 19.53 -6.38
C GLU A 457 -27.88 18.78 -7.69
N PHE A 458 -26.83 18.55 -8.48
CA PHE A 458 -26.90 17.81 -9.75
C PHE A 458 -27.47 16.40 -9.56
N CYS A 459 -26.98 15.66 -8.57
CA CYS A 459 -27.45 14.31 -8.28
C CYS A 459 -28.91 14.29 -7.81
N ALA A 460 -29.32 15.26 -6.97
CA ALA A 460 -30.70 15.38 -6.49
C ALA A 460 -31.69 15.70 -7.62
N MET A 461 -31.28 16.50 -8.63
CA MET A 461 -32.11 16.76 -9.81
C MET A 461 -32.35 15.49 -10.65
N ILE A 462 -31.38 14.56 -10.65
CA ILE A 462 -31.53 13.25 -11.31
C ILE A 462 -32.42 12.34 -10.46
N ASP A 463 -32.22 12.31 -9.14
CA ASP A 463 -33.04 11.51 -8.21
C ASP A 463 -34.52 11.92 -8.26
N SER A 464 -34.79 13.22 -8.33
CA SER A 464 -36.16 13.76 -8.42
C SER A 464 -36.81 13.62 -9.80
N GLY A 465 -36.01 13.28 -10.83
CA GLY A 465 -36.44 13.23 -12.22
C GLY A 465 -36.62 14.62 -12.85
N GLU A 466 -36.07 15.67 -12.28
CA GLU A 466 -36.02 17.01 -12.90
C GLU A 466 -35.19 17.00 -14.17
N ILE A 467 -34.11 16.18 -14.20
CA ILE A 467 -33.34 15.86 -15.40
C ILE A 467 -33.13 14.35 -15.52
N SER A 468 -33.04 13.86 -16.76
CA SER A 468 -32.67 12.46 -17.00
C SER A 468 -31.17 12.25 -16.86
N GLY A 469 -30.74 11.02 -16.58
CA GLY A 469 -29.32 10.66 -16.55
C GLY A 469 -28.58 10.96 -17.87
N LYS A 470 -29.30 10.95 -19.02
CA LYS A 470 -28.76 11.36 -20.30
C LYS A 470 -28.45 12.86 -20.34
N ILE A 471 -29.40 13.69 -19.92
CA ILE A 471 -29.18 15.13 -19.78
C ILE A 471 -28.03 15.40 -18.82
N GLY A 472 -27.96 14.66 -17.70
CA GLY A 472 -26.84 14.73 -16.77
C GLY A 472 -25.49 14.49 -17.44
N LYS A 473 -25.37 13.45 -18.29
CA LYS A 473 -24.13 13.17 -19.04
C LYS A 473 -23.76 14.26 -20.04
N ASP A 474 -24.77 14.91 -20.64
CA ASP A 474 -24.55 16.01 -21.58
C ASP A 474 -24.11 17.31 -20.87
N LEU A 475 -24.54 17.53 -19.61
CA LEU A 475 -24.19 18.70 -18.78
C LEU A 475 -22.87 18.55 -18.03
N LEU A 476 -22.53 17.34 -17.60
CA LEU A 476 -21.38 17.07 -16.72
C LEU A 476 -20.06 17.61 -17.25
N PRO A 477 -19.69 17.48 -18.55
CA PRO A 477 -18.42 18.01 -19.06
C PRO A 477 -18.26 19.53 -18.84
N GLU A 478 -19.33 20.31 -18.93
CA GLU A 478 -19.26 21.75 -18.68
C GLU A 478 -19.15 22.04 -17.17
N LEU A 479 -19.90 21.33 -16.34
CA LEU A 479 -19.79 21.44 -14.88
C LEU A 479 -18.38 21.09 -14.38
N LEU A 480 -17.74 20.07 -14.95
CA LEU A 480 -16.37 19.70 -14.61
C LEU A 480 -15.34 20.74 -15.02
N GLN A 481 -15.58 21.46 -16.13
CA GLN A 481 -14.66 22.49 -16.62
C GLN A 481 -14.83 23.85 -15.95
N ARG A 482 -16.06 24.23 -15.62
CA ARG A 482 -16.40 25.59 -15.16
C ARG A 482 -16.93 25.65 -13.74
N GLY A 483 -17.38 24.53 -13.21
CA GLY A 483 -18.13 24.49 -11.96
C GLY A 483 -19.52 25.14 -12.07
N GLY A 484 -20.12 25.37 -10.92
CA GLY A 484 -21.39 26.09 -10.76
C GLY A 484 -22.62 25.20 -10.70
N SER A 485 -23.78 25.84 -10.48
CA SER A 485 -25.06 25.17 -10.25
C SER A 485 -25.61 24.50 -11.50
N ALA A 486 -25.88 23.21 -11.39
CA ALA A 486 -26.55 22.42 -12.43
C ALA A 486 -27.96 22.94 -12.71
N LYS A 487 -28.68 23.37 -11.69
CA LYS A 487 -30.03 23.93 -11.80
C LYS A 487 -30.06 25.19 -12.67
N LYS A 488 -29.08 26.07 -12.47
CA LYS A 488 -28.95 27.27 -13.31
C LYS A 488 -28.69 26.91 -14.77
N LEU A 489 -27.76 25.97 -15.02
CA LEU A 489 -27.42 25.52 -16.35
C LEU A 489 -28.60 24.87 -17.08
N VAL A 490 -29.40 24.07 -16.38
CA VAL A 490 -30.65 23.46 -16.87
C VAL A 490 -31.68 24.52 -17.23
N ALA A 491 -31.88 25.52 -16.36
CA ALA A 491 -32.83 26.62 -16.60
C ALA A 491 -32.41 27.47 -17.82
N ASP A 492 -31.11 27.83 -17.91
CA ASP A 492 -30.59 28.64 -19.00
C ASP A 492 -30.72 27.97 -20.39
N ARG A 493 -30.73 26.60 -20.38
CA ARG A 493 -30.81 25.80 -21.63
C ARG A 493 -32.20 25.19 -21.87
N GLY A 494 -33.16 25.36 -20.97
CA GLY A 494 -34.50 24.80 -21.09
C GLY A 494 -34.52 23.26 -21.16
N LEU A 495 -33.66 22.59 -20.36
CA LEU A 495 -33.45 21.14 -20.40
C LEU A 495 -34.24 20.38 -19.35
N SER A 496 -35.20 21.00 -18.71
CA SER A 496 -36.07 20.32 -17.73
C SER A 496 -36.76 19.09 -18.33
N GLN A 497 -36.84 18.02 -17.57
CA GLN A 497 -37.53 16.80 -17.99
C GLN A 497 -39.03 17.03 -18.11
N ILE A 498 -39.60 16.56 -19.21
CA ILE A 498 -41.05 16.53 -19.40
C ILE A 498 -41.61 15.35 -18.59
N SER A 499 -42.34 15.65 -17.54
CA SER A 499 -42.97 14.66 -16.65
C SER A 499 -44.48 14.86 -16.53
N ASP A 500 -45.05 15.80 -17.28
CA ASP A 500 -46.50 15.94 -17.36
C ASP A 500 -47.11 14.78 -18.19
N PRO A 501 -47.99 13.96 -17.62
CA PRO A 501 -48.61 12.86 -18.31
C PRO A 501 -49.32 13.28 -19.61
N ALA A 502 -49.97 14.46 -19.63
CA ALA A 502 -50.66 14.94 -20.82
C ALA A 502 -49.71 15.31 -21.98
N GLU A 503 -48.56 15.94 -21.67
CA GLU A 503 -47.55 16.25 -22.67
C GLU A 503 -46.88 14.96 -23.22
N ILE A 504 -46.64 13.98 -22.33
CA ILE A 504 -46.04 12.69 -22.75
C ILE A 504 -47.07 11.90 -23.57
N GLU A 505 -48.36 11.94 -23.23
CA GLU A 505 -49.40 11.29 -23.98
C GLU A 505 -49.48 11.84 -25.41
N ALA A 506 -49.48 13.16 -25.57
CA ALA A 506 -49.46 13.84 -26.87
C ALA A 506 -48.21 13.49 -27.67
N LEU A 507 -47.04 13.40 -27.01
CA LEU A 507 -45.79 12.98 -27.63
C LEU A 507 -45.84 11.53 -28.16
N VAL A 508 -46.41 10.61 -27.35
CA VAL A 508 -46.57 9.20 -27.71
C VAL A 508 -47.53 9.07 -28.90
N ASP A 509 -48.66 9.78 -28.88
CA ASP A 509 -49.64 9.78 -29.99
C ASP A 509 -48.98 10.26 -31.30
N GLY A 510 -48.26 11.38 -31.25
CA GLY A 510 -47.55 11.89 -32.42
C GLY A 510 -46.49 10.90 -32.97
N VAL A 511 -45.81 10.15 -32.10
CA VAL A 511 -44.86 9.14 -32.54
C VAL A 511 -45.55 7.90 -33.12
N LEU A 512 -46.67 7.47 -32.56
CA LEU A 512 -47.45 6.34 -33.08
C LEU A 512 -48.03 6.67 -34.45
N ASP A 513 -48.58 7.89 -34.62
CA ASP A 513 -49.15 8.40 -35.86
C ASP A 513 -48.07 8.54 -36.96
N ALA A 514 -46.86 8.93 -36.60
CA ALA A 514 -45.74 9.04 -37.53
C ALA A 514 -45.15 7.70 -37.97
N ASN A 515 -45.50 6.58 -37.32
CA ASN A 515 -44.93 5.27 -37.56
C ASN A 515 -46.00 4.14 -37.70
N PRO A 516 -47.01 4.29 -38.58
CA PRO A 516 -48.12 3.36 -38.67
C PRO A 516 -47.70 1.93 -39.05
N GLY A 517 -46.72 1.76 -39.93
CA GLY A 517 -46.26 0.43 -40.35
C GLY A 517 -45.57 -0.36 -39.26
N GLN A 518 -44.83 0.30 -38.34
CA GLN A 518 -44.24 -0.30 -37.17
C GLN A 518 -45.31 -0.64 -36.11
N LEU A 519 -46.31 0.21 -35.98
CA LEU A 519 -47.45 -0.02 -35.10
C LEU A 519 -48.25 -1.26 -35.50
N GLU A 520 -48.55 -1.43 -36.78
CA GLU A 520 -49.19 -2.65 -37.31
C GLU A 520 -48.35 -3.90 -37.05
N GLN A 521 -47.04 -3.82 -37.26
CA GLN A 521 -46.14 -4.93 -36.99
C GLN A 521 -46.09 -5.28 -35.48
N TYR A 522 -46.13 -4.29 -34.58
CA TYR A 522 -46.21 -4.54 -33.17
C TYR A 522 -47.53 -5.28 -32.82
N ARG A 523 -48.66 -4.79 -33.33
CA ARG A 523 -49.98 -5.41 -33.18
C ARG A 523 -50.08 -6.82 -33.79
N ALA A 524 -49.27 -7.09 -34.84
CA ALA A 524 -49.13 -8.41 -35.44
C ALA A 524 -48.20 -9.34 -34.63
N GLY A 525 -47.78 -8.98 -33.39
CA GLY A 525 -47.04 -9.83 -32.46
C GLY A 525 -45.51 -9.57 -32.41
N LYS A 526 -44.96 -8.56 -33.12
CA LYS A 526 -43.54 -8.17 -33.01
C LYS A 526 -43.28 -7.27 -31.80
N THR A 527 -43.45 -7.80 -30.58
CA THR A 527 -43.35 -7.04 -29.34
C THR A 527 -41.98 -6.35 -29.08
N LYS A 528 -40.93 -6.80 -29.77
CA LYS A 528 -39.58 -6.15 -29.72
C LYS A 528 -39.59 -4.69 -30.25
N LEU A 529 -40.59 -4.31 -31.05
CA LEU A 529 -40.77 -2.97 -31.57
C LEU A 529 -41.16 -1.94 -30.48
N LYS A 530 -41.54 -2.36 -29.28
CA LYS A 530 -41.71 -1.47 -28.13
C LYS A 530 -40.48 -0.59 -27.90
N GLY A 531 -39.27 -1.19 -27.92
CA GLY A 531 -38.01 -0.46 -27.77
C GLY A 531 -37.78 0.60 -28.86
N PHE A 532 -38.24 0.37 -30.09
CA PHE A 532 -38.20 1.34 -31.19
C PHE A 532 -39.08 2.54 -30.85
N PHE A 533 -40.32 2.35 -30.41
CA PHE A 533 -41.23 3.45 -30.06
C PHE A 533 -40.73 4.26 -28.87
N VAL A 534 -40.22 3.62 -27.81
CA VAL A 534 -39.60 4.32 -26.68
C VAL A 534 -38.42 5.18 -27.18
N GLY A 535 -37.55 4.62 -28.01
CA GLY A 535 -36.44 5.38 -28.62
C GLY A 535 -36.90 6.56 -29.48
N ALA A 536 -37.98 6.39 -30.24
CA ALA A 536 -38.57 7.44 -31.08
C ALA A 536 -39.17 8.58 -30.24
N CYS A 537 -39.89 8.28 -29.15
CA CYS A 537 -40.41 9.28 -28.20
C CYS A 537 -39.29 10.05 -27.51
N LEU A 538 -38.23 9.37 -27.06
CA LEU A 538 -37.07 10.01 -26.47
C LEU A 538 -36.35 10.90 -27.48
N LYS A 539 -36.24 10.49 -28.73
CA LYS A 539 -35.64 11.30 -29.80
C LYS A 539 -36.50 12.52 -30.13
N ALA A 540 -37.80 12.36 -30.24
CA ALA A 540 -38.74 13.46 -30.56
C ALA A 540 -38.77 14.52 -29.44
N SER A 541 -38.61 14.16 -28.20
CA SER A 541 -38.49 15.07 -27.06
C SER A 541 -37.10 15.67 -26.86
N GLY A 542 -36.12 15.33 -27.72
CA GLY A 542 -34.72 15.72 -27.49
C GLY A 542 -34.09 15.07 -26.24
N GLY A 543 -34.60 13.93 -25.78
CA GLY A 543 -34.15 13.23 -24.56
C GLY A 543 -34.76 13.78 -23.27
N ARG A 544 -35.74 14.70 -23.36
CA ARG A 544 -36.37 15.34 -22.19
C ARG A 544 -37.58 14.57 -21.62
N ALA A 545 -38.25 13.72 -22.41
CA ALA A 545 -39.39 12.95 -21.89
C ALA A 545 -38.94 11.94 -20.81
N ASN A 546 -39.70 11.80 -19.74
CA ASN A 546 -39.45 10.81 -18.70
C ASN A 546 -39.62 9.37 -19.26
N PRO A 547 -38.54 8.58 -19.32
CA PRO A 547 -38.58 7.25 -19.96
C PRO A 547 -39.56 6.29 -19.35
N THR A 548 -39.75 6.35 -18.02
CA THR A 548 -40.69 5.48 -17.29
C THR A 548 -42.13 5.82 -17.61
N LEU A 549 -42.47 7.11 -17.65
CA LEU A 549 -43.80 7.55 -18.04
C LEU A 549 -44.10 7.28 -19.50
N VAL A 550 -43.11 7.52 -20.38
CA VAL A 550 -43.18 7.15 -21.81
C VAL A 550 -43.47 5.66 -21.94
N ASP A 551 -42.73 4.79 -21.25
CA ASP A 551 -42.93 3.33 -21.30
C ASP A 551 -44.33 2.94 -20.82
N THR A 552 -44.76 3.49 -19.70
CA THR A 552 -46.09 3.21 -19.12
C THR A 552 -47.22 3.61 -20.07
N ILE A 553 -47.21 4.85 -20.58
CA ILE A 553 -48.23 5.38 -21.48
C ILE A 553 -48.20 4.67 -22.84
N LEU A 554 -47.01 4.40 -23.34
CA LEU A 554 -46.85 3.67 -24.60
C LEU A 554 -47.43 2.24 -24.52
N VAL A 555 -47.13 1.50 -23.45
CA VAL A 555 -47.68 0.15 -23.24
C VAL A 555 -49.21 0.20 -23.18
N ALA A 556 -49.79 1.13 -22.38
CA ALA A 556 -51.22 1.30 -22.32
C ALA A 556 -51.85 1.56 -23.71
N LYS A 557 -51.25 2.40 -24.55
CA LYS A 557 -51.76 2.72 -25.90
C LYS A 557 -51.52 1.60 -26.93
N LEU A 558 -50.44 0.87 -26.80
CA LEU A 558 -50.13 -0.27 -27.66
C LEU A 558 -51.07 -1.46 -27.40
N ASP A 559 -51.46 -1.68 -26.11
CA ASP A 559 -52.27 -2.84 -25.68
C ASP A 559 -53.78 -2.53 -25.76
N HIS A 560 -54.23 -1.29 -25.57
CA HIS A 560 -55.67 -0.93 -25.64
C HIS A 560 -56.28 -1.06 -27.04
N ALA A 561 -55.49 -1.14 -28.08
CA ALA A 561 -56.02 -1.31 -29.45
C ALA A 561 -56.18 -2.80 -29.84
N SER A 562 -55.96 -3.75 -28.94
CA SER A 562 -56.20 -5.20 -29.14
C SER A 562 -57.60 -5.65 -28.74
N THR A 563 -58.47 -4.74 -28.30
CA THR A 563 -59.82 -5.06 -27.75
C THR A 563 -60.97 -4.46 -28.56
N THR A 564 -60.73 -4.03 -29.81
CA THR A 564 -61.83 -3.63 -30.73
C THR A 564 -61.72 -4.38 -32.04
#